data_566fe4761f791b89391e561d2f7881f9
#
_entry.id   566fe4761f791b89391e561d2f7881f9
#
_cell.length_a   1.000
_cell.length_b   1.000
_cell.length_c   1.000
_cell.angle_alpha   90.00
_cell.angle_beta   90.00
_cell.angle_gamma   90.00
#
_symmetry.space_group_name_H-M   'P 1'
#
loop_
_entity.id
_entity.type
_entity.pdbx_description
1 polymer ?
#
loop_
_entity_poly.entity_id
_entity_poly.type
_entity_poly.pdbx_seq_one_letter_code
_entity_poly.pdbx_strand_id
1 'polypeptide(L)'
;MKLSRPSPSLVVASLALFVSLGGTSIAAVNYVARAGSVDGKSAVYAGASLSQAAGKLVATNRSGLDKGRLPGKFVADVPKSSVFSNVFEVADNAPGAPQTVSVLNGLGTLTSTCNDQNAAAGKEDPISTIAFNNASGEIVNVARRVGNGDGALSVAPNQTATSIAIGGSNTFTFHIERRSQNAIITGGVRQDGRGTPAATCVVFGVVEQILP
;
A
#
# COMPACT_ATOMS: atom_id res chain seq x y z
N MET A 1 56.33 -46.81 39.43
CA MET A 1 55.38 -47.07 38.34
C MET A 1 56.07 -46.85 37.01
N LYS A 2 56.20 -47.89 36.15
CA LYS A 2 56.73 -47.74 34.79
C LYS A 2 55.55 -47.38 33.89
N LEU A 3 55.48 -46.14 33.40
CA LEU A 3 54.57 -45.76 32.36
C LEU A 3 54.89 -46.53 31.08
N SER A 4 53.96 -47.37 30.63
CA SER A 4 54.10 -48.07 29.36
C SER A 4 54.00 -47.07 28.23
N ARG A 5 54.87 -47.17 27.23
CA ARG A 5 54.79 -46.33 26.03
C ARG A 5 53.49 -46.61 25.30
N PRO A 6 52.72 -45.57 24.90
CA PRO A 6 51.46 -45.77 24.14
C PRO A 6 51.74 -46.49 22.82
N SER A 7 50.84 -47.39 22.43
CA SER A 7 50.98 -48.10 21.15
C SER A 7 50.87 -47.15 19.98
N PRO A 8 51.57 -47.38 18.86
CA PRO A 8 51.43 -46.51 17.68
C PRO A 8 50.02 -46.37 17.19
N SER A 9 49.17 -47.40 17.31
CA SER A 9 47.74 -47.36 16.96
C SER A 9 46.92 -46.44 17.83
N LEU A 10 47.22 -46.34 19.13
CA LEU A 10 46.55 -45.43 20.05
C LEU A 10 46.87 -43.96 19.72
N VAL A 11 48.16 -43.70 19.34
CA VAL A 11 48.53 -42.32 18.92
C VAL A 11 47.84 -41.90 17.64
N VAL A 12 47.72 -42.79 16.64
CA VAL A 12 47.03 -42.50 15.38
C VAL A 12 45.53 -42.33 15.61
N ALA A 13 44.91 -43.17 16.45
CA ALA A 13 43.49 -43.07 16.76
C ALA A 13 43.14 -41.75 17.49
N SER A 14 43.96 -41.31 18.43
CA SER A 14 43.74 -40.04 19.11
C SER A 14 43.95 -38.84 18.18
N LEU A 15 44.95 -38.87 17.29
CA LEU A 15 45.14 -37.82 16.29
C LEU A 15 43.95 -37.72 15.32
N ALA A 16 43.44 -38.86 14.85
CA ALA A 16 42.25 -38.91 13.99
C ALA A 16 41.01 -38.34 14.69
N LEU A 17 40.86 -38.63 15.99
CA LEU A 17 39.79 -38.08 16.81
C LEU A 17 39.90 -36.55 16.95
N PHE A 18 41.08 -36.01 17.19
CA PHE A 18 41.29 -34.56 17.27
C PHE A 18 41.03 -33.85 15.94
N VAL A 19 41.43 -34.44 14.82
CA VAL A 19 41.17 -33.89 13.49
C VAL A 19 39.67 -33.91 13.15
N SER A 20 38.95 -34.98 13.48
CA SER A 20 37.51 -35.09 13.25
C SER A 20 36.71 -34.12 14.13
N LEU A 21 37.08 -33.91 15.38
CA LEU A 21 36.43 -32.95 16.28
C LEU A 21 36.80 -31.49 15.92
N GLY A 22 38.05 -31.24 15.52
CA GLY A 22 38.52 -29.91 15.09
C GLY A 22 37.92 -29.47 13.75
N GLY A 23 37.70 -30.39 12.82
CA GLY A 23 37.11 -30.09 11.51
C GLY A 23 35.68 -29.61 11.59
N THR A 24 34.87 -30.15 12.51
CA THR A 24 33.46 -29.72 12.71
C THR A 24 33.35 -28.32 13.32
N SER A 25 34.29 -27.94 14.19
CA SER A 25 34.28 -26.60 14.78
C SER A 25 34.64 -25.49 13.77
N ILE A 26 35.56 -25.76 12.83
CA ILE A 26 35.94 -24.82 11.77
C ILE A 26 34.80 -24.65 10.76
N ALA A 27 34.09 -25.72 10.42
CA ALA A 27 32.92 -25.64 9.55
C ALA A 27 31.80 -24.83 10.21
N ALA A 28 31.52 -25.03 11.50
CA ALA A 28 30.51 -24.29 12.24
C ALA A 28 30.86 -22.79 12.38
N VAL A 29 32.10 -22.44 12.65
CA VAL A 29 32.56 -21.05 12.77
C VAL A 29 32.48 -20.32 11.43
N ASN A 30 32.86 -20.97 10.32
CA ASN A 30 32.69 -20.37 8.99
C ASN A 30 31.23 -20.18 8.59
N TYR A 31 30.34 -21.06 9.01
CA TYR A 31 28.90 -20.93 8.79
C TYR A 31 28.28 -19.76 9.58
N VAL A 32 28.67 -19.59 10.83
CA VAL A 32 28.22 -18.47 11.68
C VAL A 32 28.82 -17.15 11.22
N ALA A 33 30.08 -17.11 10.81
CA ALA A 33 30.71 -15.89 10.29
C ALA A 33 30.09 -15.43 8.95
N ARG A 34 29.49 -16.33 8.19
CA ARG A 34 28.78 -16.02 6.92
C ARG A 34 27.28 -15.92 7.07
N ALA A 35 26.72 -15.97 8.29
CA ALA A 35 25.29 -15.78 8.53
C ALA A 35 24.77 -14.40 8.08
N GLY A 36 25.64 -13.44 7.77
CA GLY A 36 25.30 -12.16 7.16
C GLY A 36 25.22 -12.20 5.62
N SER A 37 25.48 -13.34 4.98
CA SER A 37 25.38 -13.48 3.53
C SER A 37 24.84 -14.85 3.15
N VAL A 38 23.96 -14.91 2.16
CA VAL A 38 23.47 -16.12 1.51
C VAL A 38 23.81 -16.02 0.04
N ASP A 39 24.42 -17.06 -0.51
CA ASP A 39 24.84 -17.08 -1.93
C ASP A 39 25.77 -15.90 -2.32
N GLY A 40 26.68 -15.51 -1.43
CA GLY A 40 27.58 -14.39 -1.64
C GLY A 40 26.93 -13.00 -1.54
N LYS A 41 25.62 -12.91 -1.28
CA LYS A 41 24.91 -11.64 -1.08
C LYS A 41 24.84 -11.28 0.39
N SER A 42 25.36 -10.10 0.75
CA SER A 42 25.22 -9.56 2.09
C SER A 42 23.77 -9.15 2.37
N ALA A 43 23.36 -9.26 3.63
CA ALA A 43 22.05 -8.78 4.05
C ALA A 43 22.10 -7.31 4.46
N VAL A 44 21.02 -6.58 4.22
CA VAL A 44 20.77 -5.25 4.75
C VAL A 44 19.59 -5.26 5.71
N TYR A 45 19.60 -4.36 6.69
CA TYR A 45 18.50 -4.24 7.65
C TYR A 45 17.24 -3.61 7.00
N ALA A 46 16.09 -3.83 7.59
CA ALA A 46 14.78 -3.37 7.08
C ALA A 46 14.68 -1.84 6.89
N GLY A 47 15.48 -1.04 7.62
CA GLY A 47 15.55 0.41 7.50
C GLY A 47 16.38 0.94 6.33
N ALA A 48 17.19 0.09 5.65
CA ALA A 48 18.06 0.51 4.57
C ALA A 48 17.31 1.21 3.42
N SER A 49 17.99 2.07 2.67
CA SER A 49 17.43 2.68 1.45
C SER A 49 17.39 1.66 0.30
N LEU A 50 16.60 1.94 -0.75
CA LEU A 50 16.54 1.10 -1.94
C LEU A 50 17.92 0.95 -2.60
N SER A 51 18.70 2.04 -2.67
CA SER A 51 20.06 2.00 -3.22
C SER A 51 21.02 1.13 -2.41
N GLN A 52 20.90 1.13 -1.07
CA GLN A 52 21.68 0.26 -0.20
C GLN A 52 21.28 -1.20 -0.31
N ALA A 53 20.02 -1.47 -0.65
CA ALA A 53 19.48 -2.82 -0.79
C ALA A 53 19.70 -3.44 -2.18
N ALA A 54 20.09 -2.64 -3.17
CA ALA A 54 20.31 -3.12 -4.53
C ALA A 54 21.34 -4.29 -4.56
N GLY A 55 20.92 -5.41 -5.10
CA GLY A 55 21.72 -6.64 -5.18
C GLY A 55 21.97 -7.35 -3.86
N LYS A 56 21.32 -6.96 -2.76
CA LYS A 56 21.47 -7.55 -1.43
C LYS A 56 20.17 -8.22 -0.95
N LEU A 57 20.29 -9.01 0.10
CA LEU A 57 19.14 -9.59 0.80
C LEU A 57 18.58 -8.57 1.79
N VAL A 58 17.27 -8.42 1.84
CA VAL A 58 16.60 -7.51 2.79
C VAL A 58 16.10 -8.30 3.99
N ALA A 59 16.52 -7.90 5.19
CA ALA A 59 16.01 -8.49 6.41
C ALA A 59 14.59 -8.01 6.72
N THR A 60 13.82 -8.86 7.38
CA THR A 60 12.50 -8.48 7.91
C THR A 60 12.61 -7.54 9.11
N ASN A 61 11.54 -6.85 9.43
CA ASN A 61 11.48 -5.99 10.63
C ASN A 61 11.68 -6.79 11.91
N ARG A 62 12.54 -6.29 12.81
CA ARG A 62 12.83 -6.94 14.10
C ARG A 62 11.83 -6.60 15.20
N SER A 63 11.13 -5.48 15.09
CA SER A 63 10.26 -4.94 16.13
C SER A 63 9.05 -4.20 15.52
N GLY A 64 8.11 -3.83 16.37
CA GLY A 64 6.90 -3.10 15.98
C GLY A 64 5.79 -4.02 15.48
N LEU A 65 4.70 -3.42 14.99
CA LEU A 65 3.53 -4.13 14.45
C LEU A 65 3.86 -4.98 13.22
N ASP A 66 4.92 -4.60 12.47
CA ASP A 66 5.37 -5.31 11.27
C ASP A 66 6.55 -6.25 11.53
N LYS A 67 6.72 -6.72 12.77
CA LYS A 67 7.76 -7.71 13.12
C LYS A 67 7.64 -8.95 12.25
N GLY A 68 8.76 -9.36 11.65
CA GLY A 68 8.83 -10.53 10.76
C GLY A 68 8.34 -10.26 9.33
N ARG A 69 7.86 -9.06 9.01
CA ARG A 69 7.42 -8.69 7.65
C ARG A 69 8.54 -8.00 6.89
N LEU A 70 8.55 -8.20 5.57
CA LEU A 70 9.40 -7.44 4.67
C LEU A 70 8.84 -6.03 4.53
N PRO A 71 9.64 -4.96 4.70
CA PRO A 71 9.14 -3.61 4.49
C PRO A 71 8.62 -3.40 3.06
N GLY A 72 7.43 -2.83 2.92
CA GLY A 72 6.74 -2.66 1.64
C GLY A 72 7.53 -1.88 0.58
N LYS A 73 8.48 -1.02 0.99
CA LYS A 73 9.37 -0.29 0.07
C LYS A 73 10.31 -1.18 -0.76
N PHE A 74 10.54 -2.44 -0.33
CA PHE A 74 11.37 -3.40 -1.05
C PHE A 74 10.57 -4.36 -1.92
N VAL A 75 9.28 -4.22 -1.93
CA VAL A 75 8.37 -5.03 -2.74
C VAL A 75 7.83 -4.12 -3.83
N ALA A 76 8.47 -4.14 -5.00
CA ALA A 76 7.99 -3.45 -6.18
C ALA A 76 6.74 -4.15 -6.74
N ASP A 77 5.89 -3.41 -7.41
CA ASP A 77 4.73 -3.91 -8.16
C ASP A 77 3.65 -4.62 -7.32
N VAL A 78 3.73 -4.57 -5.99
CA VAL A 78 2.66 -5.07 -5.13
C VAL A 78 1.64 -3.96 -4.92
N PRO A 79 0.36 -4.21 -5.21
CA PRO A 79 -0.70 -3.25 -4.97
C PRO A 79 -0.73 -2.84 -3.50
N LYS A 80 -0.73 -1.54 -3.25
CA LYS A 80 -0.99 -0.99 -1.91
C LYS A 80 -2.48 -0.76 -1.79
N SER A 81 -3.09 -1.39 -0.80
CA SER A 81 -4.50 -1.21 -0.49
C SER A 81 -4.66 -0.25 0.69
N SER A 82 -5.58 0.67 0.57
CA SER A 82 -6.02 1.56 1.64
C SER A 82 -7.53 1.71 1.63
N VAL A 83 -8.12 1.86 2.80
CA VAL A 83 -9.55 2.12 2.94
C VAL A 83 -9.79 3.59 3.29
N PHE A 84 -10.91 4.13 2.84
CA PHE A 84 -11.37 5.46 3.24
C PHE A 84 -12.85 5.42 3.62
N SER A 85 -13.23 6.28 4.55
CA SER A 85 -14.62 6.50 4.94
C SER A 85 -14.75 7.91 5.46
N ASN A 86 -15.56 8.72 4.80
CA ASN A 86 -15.79 10.12 5.11
C ASN A 86 -17.28 10.39 5.22
N VAL A 87 -17.64 11.19 6.20
CA VAL A 87 -19.01 11.67 6.41
C VAL A 87 -19.03 13.18 6.17
N PHE A 88 -19.95 13.63 5.33
CA PHE A 88 -20.13 15.03 4.99
C PHE A 88 -21.55 15.45 5.39
N GLU A 89 -21.66 16.58 6.04
CA GLU A 89 -22.95 17.21 6.32
C GLU A 89 -23.43 17.98 5.10
N VAL A 90 -24.74 18.00 4.89
CA VAL A 90 -25.38 18.84 3.89
C VAL A 90 -25.75 20.16 4.53
N ALA A 91 -25.32 21.25 3.93
CA ALA A 91 -25.74 22.58 4.33
C ALA A 91 -26.97 23.00 3.52
N ASP A 92 -27.99 23.55 4.20
CA ASP A 92 -29.20 24.06 3.60
C ASP A 92 -28.88 25.13 2.54
N ASN A 93 -29.34 24.93 1.33
CA ASN A 93 -29.19 25.82 0.17
C ASN A 93 -27.74 26.23 -0.20
N ALA A 94 -26.72 25.51 0.29
CA ALA A 94 -25.33 25.81 -0.05
C ALA A 94 -24.68 24.65 -0.81
N PRO A 95 -23.84 24.94 -1.82
CA PRO A 95 -22.98 23.92 -2.40
C PRO A 95 -21.96 23.48 -1.37
N GLY A 96 -21.82 22.20 -1.18
CA GLY A 96 -20.77 21.62 -0.31
C GLY A 96 -19.39 21.91 -0.86
N ALA A 97 -18.42 22.20 0.02
CA ALA A 97 -17.03 22.33 -0.38
C ALA A 97 -16.43 20.96 -0.73
N PRO A 98 -15.65 20.84 -1.82
CA PRO A 98 -14.94 19.61 -2.12
C PRO A 98 -13.96 19.25 -1.00
N GLN A 99 -13.99 17.99 -0.56
CA GLN A 99 -13.07 17.45 0.43
C GLN A 99 -12.30 16.28 -0.16
N THR A 100 -11.02 16.17 0.17
CA THR A 100 -10.18 15.05 -0.25
C THR A 100 -10.55 13.80 0.53
N VAL A 101 -10.97 12.76 -0.16
CA VAL A 101 -11.31 11.46 0.43
C VAL A 101 -10.15 10.46 0.32
N SER A 102 -9.30 10.61 -0.69
CA SER A 102 -8.09 9.79 -0.84
C SER A 102 -7.02 10.51 -1.63
N VAL A 103 -5.75 10.23 -1.28
CA VAL A 103 -4.56 10.68 -2.03
C VAL A 103 -3.97 9.49 -2.77
N LEU A 104 -3.81 9.64 -4.09
CA LEU A 104 -3.23 8.65 -4.98
C LEU A 104 -1.80 9.08 -5.30
N ASN A 105 -0.82 8.45 -4.66
CA ASN A 105 0.58 8.83 -4.79
C ASN A 105 1.05 8.86 -6.25
N GLY A 106 1.55 10.02 -6.68
CA GLY A 106 2.03 10.24 -8.05
C GLY A 106 0.95 10.39 -9.12
N LEU A 107 -0.33 10.18 -8.80
CA LEU A 107 -1.44 10.34 -9.75
C LEU A 107 -2.28 11.59 -9.46
N GLY A 108 -2.70 11.77 -8.21
CA GLY A 108 -3.58 12.89 -7.86
C GLY A 108 -4.40 12.64 -6.61
N THR A 109 -5.61 13.23 -6.55
CA THR A 109 -6.51 13.11 -5.42
C THR A 109 -7.92 12.76 -5.84
N LEU A 110 -8.57 11.94 -5.05
CA LEU A 110 -10.00 11.74 -5.13
C LEU A 110 -10.68 12.71 -4.17
N THR A 111 -11.63 13.46 -4.67
CA THR A 111 -12.42 14.42 -3.88
C THR A 111 -13.89 14.08 -3.93
N SER A 112 -14.64 14.48 -2.91
CA SER A 112 -16.09 14.38 -2.88
C SER A 112 -16.69 15.66 -2.36
N THR A 113 -17.90 15.96 -2.83
CA THR A 113 -18.78 16.99 -2.28
C THR A 113 -20.10 16.36 -1.89
N CYS A 114 -20.79 16.99 -0.95
CA CYS A 114 -22.17 16.66 -0.60
C CYS A 114 -22.99 17.95 -0.74
N ASN A 115 -23.92 17.98 -1.69
CA ASN A 115 -24.70 19.16 -2.00
C ASN A 115 -26.17 18.88 -1.71
N ASP A 116 -26.91 19.91 -1.36
CA ASP A 116 -28.35 19.87 -1.37
C ASP A 116 -28.88 20.07 -2.80
N GLN A 117 -29.85 19.28 -3.24
CA GLN A 117 -30.46 19.38 -4.58
C GLN A 117 -31.64 20.31 -4.63
N ASN A 118 -32.29 20.59 -3.53
CA ASN A 118 -33.48 21.42 -3.49
C ASN A 118 -33.31 22.59 -2.51
N ALA A 119 -34.02 23.67 -2.81
CA ALA A 119 -33.98 24.90 -2.03
C ALA A 119 -35.05 24.93 -0.92
N ALA A 120 -35.69 23.83 -0.57
CA ALA A 120 -36.71 23.81 0.48
C ALA A 120 -36.00 23.71 1.85
N ALA A 121 -35.94 24.82 2.54
CA ALA A 121 -35.28 24.92 3.86
C ALA A 121 -35.73 23.82 4.83
N GLY A 122 -34.77 23.16 5.45
CA GLY A 122 -34.99 22.11 6.43
C GLY A 122 -35.44 20.76 5.85
N LYS A 123 -35.27 20.53 4.54
CA LYS A 123 -35.54 19.27 3.83
C LYS A 123 -34.47 18.97 2.82
N GLU A 124 -33.29 18.69 3.30
CA GLU A 124 -32.11 18.44 2.47
C GLU A 124 -32.30 17.17 1.63
N ASP A 125 -32.02 17.28 0.34
CA ASP A 125 -31.96 16.19 -0.61
C ASP A 125 -30.49 16.00 -1.05
N PRO A 126 -29.65 15.30 -0.26
CA PRO A 126 -28.24 15.22 -0.49
C PRO A 126 -27.90 14.51 -1.81
N ILE A 127 -26.96 15.09 -2.55
CA ILE A 127 -26.30 14.44 -3.67
C ILE A 127 -24.80 14.49 -3.46
N SER A 128 -24.15 13.36 -3.60
CA SER A 128 -22.69 13.33 -3.57
C SER A 128 -22.12 13.40 -4.98
N THR A 129 -21.07 14.19 -5.15
CA THR A 129 -20.25 14.16 -6.37
C THR A 129 -18.88 13.63 -6.03
N ILE A 130 -18.33 12.77 -6.88
CA ILE A 130 -16.97 12.27 -6.75
C ILE A 130 -16.18 12.70 -7.98
N ALA A 131 -15.00 13.25 -7.76
CA ALA A 131 -14.12 13.72 -8.80
C ALA A 131 -12.67 13.26 -8.55
N PHE A 132 -11.96 12.99 -9.63
CA PHE A 132 -10.52 12.79 -9.62
C PHE A 132 -9.81 14.05 -10.10
N ASN A 133 -8.86 14.55 -9.32
CA ASN A 133 -8.02 15.68 -9.68
C ASN A 133 -6.63 15.17 -10.04
N ASN A 134 -6.19 15.39 -11.27
CA ASN A 134 -4.88 15.00 -11.74
C ASN A 134 -3.80 15.96 -11.22
N ALA A 135 -2.95 15.50 -10.32
CA ALA A 135 -1.79 16.25 -9.82
C ALA A 135 -0.45 15.66 -10.29
N SER A 136 -0.46 14.79 -11.29
CA SER A 136 0.74 14.05 -11.71
C SER A 136 1.69 14.85 -12.62
N GLY A 137 1.29 16.00 -13.14
CA GLY A 137 2.04 16.76 -14.13
C GLY A 137 2.00 16.19 -15.56
N GLU A 138 1.31 15.06 -15.79
CA GLU A 138 1.16 14.39 -17.08
C GLU A 138 -0.32 14.04 -17.35
N ILE A 139 -0.65 13.63 -18.56
CA ILE A 139 -1.98 13.14 -18.88
C ILE A 139 -2.22 11.80 -18.18
N VAL A 140 -3.37 11.67 -17.54
CA VAL A 140 -3.83 10.46 -16.86
C VAL A 140 -5.12 9.98 -17.56
N ASN A 141 -5.20 8.71 -17.86
CA ASN A 141 -6.41 8.07 -18.38
C ASN A 141 -7.28 7.61 -17.21
N VAL A 142 -8.55 7.95 -17.27
CA VAL A 142 -9.53 7.60 -16.25
C VAL A 142 -10.69 6.87 -16.90
N ALA A 143 -10.85 5.61 -16.59
CA ALA A 143 -12.08 4.87 -16.84
C ALA A 143 -12.92 4.90 -15.55
N ARG A 144 -14.22 5.16 -15.69
CA ARG A 144 -15.13 5.28 -14.54
C ARG A 144 -16.41 4.52 -14.77
N ARG A 145 -16.92 3.95 -13.70
CA ARG A 145 -18.23 3.32 -13.65
C ARG A 145 -18.99 3.84 -12.43
N VAL A 146 -20.22 4.29 -12.65
CA VAL A 146 -21.11 4.71 -11.56
C VAL A 146 -22.50 4.16 -11.84
N GLY A 147 -22.98 3.30 -10.96
CA GLY A 147 -24.19 2.54 -11.22
C GLY A 147 -24.07 1.76 -12.56
N ASN A 148 -24.95 2.06 -13.51
CA ASN A 148 -24.97 1.45 -14.84
C ASN A 148 -24.30 2.32 -15.92
N GLY A 149 -23.70 3.45 -15.57
CA GLY A 149 -23.04 4.37 -16.51
C GLY A 149 -21.54 4.14 -16.55
N ASP A 150 -21.00 3.90 -17.73
CA ASP A 150 -19.56 3.80 -17.98
C ASP A 150 -19.04 5.01 -18.76
N GLY A 151 -17.79 5.39 -18.52
CA GLY A 151 -17.13 6.47 -19.25
C GLY A 151 -15.62 6.38 -19.14
N ALA A 152 -14.94 6.85 -20.16
CA ALA A 152 -13.49 6.98 -20.15
C ALA A 152 -13.11 8.38 -20.66
N LEU A 153 -12.08 8.97 -20.08
CA LEU A 153 -11.54 10.27 -20.50
C LEU A 153 -10.05 10.37 -20.16
N SER A 154 -9.37 11.23 -20.92
CA SER A 154 -8.00 11.64 -20.60
C SER A 154 -8.05 12.96 -19.84
N VAL A 155 -7.37 13.02 -18.70
CA VAL A 155 -7.34 14.18 -17.80
C VAL A 155 -5.99 14.84 -17.90
N ALA A 156 -5.94 16.07 -18.40
CA ALA A 156 -4.70 16.84 -18.49
C ALA A 156 -4.15 17.19 -17.09
N PRO A 157 -2.85 17.54 -16.98
CA PRO A 157 -2.26 17.98 -15.75
C PRO A 157 -3.04 19.14 -15.10
N ASN A 158 -3.20 19.07 -13.78
CA ASN A 158 -3.94 20.07 -12.99
C ASN A 158 -5.41 20.27 -13.39
N GLN A 159 -5.98 19.30 -14.09
CA GLN A 159 -7.40 19.29 -14.41
C GLN A 159 -8.14 18.27 -13.54
N THR A 160 -9.41 18.55 -13.35
CA THR A 160 -10.33 17.65 -12.66
C THR A 160 -11.05 16.80 -13.69
N ALA A 161 -11.05 15.49 -13.53
CA ALA A 161 -11.97 14.63 -14.22
C ALA A 161 -13.39 15.02 -13.80
N THR A 162 -14.28 15.15 -14.75
CA THR A 162 -15.65 15.56 -14.53
C THR A 162 -16.26 14.83 -13.35
N SER A 163 -16.72 15.59 -12.38
CA SER A 163 -17.41 15.06 -11.22
C SER A 163 -18.65 14.26 -11.65
N ILE A 164 -18.86 13.14 -11.01
CA ILE A 164 -20.06 12.35 -11.24
C ILE A 164 -20.96 12.55 -10.05
N ALA A 165 -22.14 13.07 -10.33
CA ALA A 165 -23.20 13.14 -9.33
C ALA A 165 -23.73 11.73 -9.06
N ILE A 166 -23.70 11.31 -7.81
CA ILE A 166 -24.23 10.04 -7.37
C ILE A 166 -25.46 10.30 -6.53
N GLY A 167 -26.63 10.12 -7.14
CA GLY A 167 -27.91 10.20 -6.44
C GLY A 167 -28.25 8.86 -5.77
N GLY A 168 -28.73 8.90 -4.54
CA GLY A 168 -29.09 7.71 -3.78
C GLY A 168 -27.89 6.91 -3.28
N SER A 169 -28.15 5.70 -2.79
CA SER A 169 -27.09 4.77 -2.38
C SER A 169 -26.58 4.03 -3.62
N ASN A 170 -25.37 4.35 -4.09
CA ASN A 170 -24.81 3.81 -5.32
C ASN A 170 -23.32 3.46 -5.14
N THR A 171 -22.84 2.56 -5.99
CA THR A 171 -21.43 2.18 -6.05
C THR A 171 -20.73 2.90 -7.20
N PHE A 172 -19.42 3.09 -7.07
CA PHE A 172 -18.58 3.63 -8.12
C PHE A 172 -17.27 2.87 -8.23
N THR A 173 -16.68 2.86 -9.41
CA THR A 173 -15.33 2.38 -9.67
C THR A 173 -14.61 3.38 -10.56
N PHE A 174 -13.38 3.72 -10.18
CA PHE A 174 -12.44 4.44 -11.04
C PHE A 174 -11.24 3.54 -11.32
N HIS A 175 -10.84 3.49 -12.56
CA HIS A 175 -9.58 2.91 -12.99
C HIS A 175 -8.74 4.02 -13.58
N ILE A 176 -7.62 4.33 -12.94
CA ILE A 176 -6.78 5.48 -13.23
C ILE A 176 -5.41 4.97 -13.65
N GLU A 177 -4.95 5.36 -14.82
CA GLU A 177 -3.72 4.87 -15.41
C GLU A 177 -2.82 6.02 -15.88
N ARG A 178 -1.53 5.90 -15.54
CA ARG A 178 -0.46 6.74 -16.08
C ARG A 178 0.81 5.92 -16.22
N ARG A 179 1.23 5.61 -17.46
CA ARG A 179 2.41 4.78 -17.73
C ARG A 179 2.36 3.45 -16.96
N SER A 180 3.35 3.20 -16.06
CA SER A 180 3.42 2.02 -15.21
C SER A 180 2.65 2.13 -13.89
N GLN A 181 2.06 3.30 -13.62
CA GLN A 181 1.26 3.52 -12.41
C GLN A 181 -0.20 3.28 -12.72
N ASN A 182 -0.88 2.56 -11.86
CA ASN A 182 -2.32 2.46 -11.91
C ASN A 182 -2.94 2.48 -10.51
N ALA A 183 -4.19 2.88 -10.45
CA ALA A 183 -5.01 2.81 -9.25
C ALA A 183 -6.41 2.35 -9.61
N ILE A 184 -6.94 1.44 -8.83
CA ILE A 184 -8.34 1.03 -8.87
C ILE A 184 -8.98 1.50 -7.57
N ILE A 185 -10.06 2.25 -7.69
CA ILE A 185 -10.83 2.74 -6.55
C ILE A 185 -12.23 2.18 -6.69
N THR A 186 -12.62 1.37 -5.73
CA THR A 186 -13.98 0.83 -5.64
C THR A 186 -14.63 1.32 -4.38
N GLY A 187 -15.80 1.92 -4.48
CA GLY A 187 -16.46 2.48 -3.32
C GLY A 187 -17.97 2.62 -3.49
N GLY A 188 -18.56 3.24 -2.51
CA GLY A 188 -19.97 3.55 -2.48
C GLY A 188 -20.24 4.90 -1.85
N VAL A 189 -21.41 5.41 -2.16
CA VAL A 189 -22.01 6.57 -1.52
C VAL A 189 -23.31 6.13 -0.89
N ARG A 190 -23.52 6.56 0.33
CA ARG A 190 -24.79 6.44 1.04
C ARG A 190 -25.26 7.83 1.43
N GLN A 191 -26.54 8.08 1.29
CA GLN A 191 -27.18 9.32 1.68
C GLN A 191 -28.18 9.01 2.79
N ASP A 192 -27.98 9.65 3.94
CA ASP A 192 -28.82 9.47 5.12
C ASP A 192 -29.56 10.78 5.44
N GLY A 193 -30.75 10.66 6.00
CA GLY A 193 -31.55 11.81 6.44
C GLY A 193 -32.21 12.61 5.32
N ARG A 194 -32.31 12.06 4.09
CA ARG A 194 -32.98 12.72 2.98
C ARG A 194 -34.40 13.20 3.36
N GLY A 195 -34.68 14.45 3.07
CA GLY A 195 -35.96 15.10 3.44
C GLY A 195 -36.02 15.53 4.90
N THR A 196 -34.92 15.53 5.62
CA THR A 196 -34.79 16.01 7.01
C THR A 196 -33.76 17.14 7.11
N PRO A 197 -33.78 17.95 8.19
CA PRO A 197 -32.86 19.08 8.37
C PRO A 197 -31.39 18.67 8.68
N ALA A 198 -31.08 17.40 8.70
CA ALA A 198 -29.75 16.89 9.06
C ALA A 198 -29.34 15.73 8.15
N ALA A 199 -29.34 15.99 6.85
CA ALA A 199 -28.92 15.00 5.88
C ALA A 199 -27.40 14.93 5.75
N THR A 200 -26.89 13.75 5.42
CA THR A 200 -25.46 13.50 5.25
C THR A 200 -25.19 12.64 4.02
N CYS A 201 -24.00 12.81 3.43
CA CYS A 201 -23.41 11.87 2.50
C CYS A 201 -22.30 11.10 3.20
N VAL A 202 -22.30 9.79 3.08
CA VAL A 202 -21.20 8.93 3.51
C VAL A 202 -20.52 8.38 2.26
N VAL A 203 -19.22 8.65 2.11
CA VAL A 203 -18.42 8.15 1.00
C VAL A 203 -17.36 7.21 1.55
N PHE A 204 -17.33 5.98 1.06
CA PHE A 204 -16.43 4.95 1.56
C PHE A 204 -15.90 4.09 0.42
N GLY A 205 -14.77 3.46 0.63
CA GLY A 205 -14.21 2.57 -0.39
C GLY A 205 -12.81 2.07 -0.11
N VAL A 206 -12.26 1.41 -1.11
CA VAL A 206 -10.92 0.85 -1.13
C VAL A 206 -10.18 1.43 -2.33
N VAL A 207 -8.93 1.80 -2.10
CA VAL A 207 -7.97 2.14 -3.14
C VAL A 207 -6.93 1.03 -3.22
N GLU A 208 -6.73 0.49 -4.39
CA GLU A 208 -5.62 -0.40 -4.73
C GLU A 208 -4.72 0.33 -5.72
N GLN A 209 -3.47 0.57 -5.35
CA GLN A 209 -2.54 1.31 -6.19
C GLN A 209 -1.26 0.53 -6.40
N ILE A 210 -0.86 0.37 -7.67
CA ILE A 210 0.47 -0.12 -8.07
C ILE A 210 1.36 1.10 -8.26
N LEU A 211 2.43 1.16 -7.51
CA LEU A 211 3.47 2.19 -7.60
C LEU A 211 4.66 1.61 -8.36
N PRO A 212 5.34 2.41 -9.19
CA PRO A 212 6.55 1.99 -9.89
C PRO A 212 7.70 1.69 -8.95
#